data_866718601d813d0e0b840a586e609f15
#
_entry.id   866718601d813d0e0b840a586e609f15
#
_cell.length_a   1.000
_cell.length_b   1.000
_cell.length_c   1.000
_cell.angle_alpha   90.00
_cell.angle_beta   90.00
_cell.angle_gamma   90.00
#
_symmetry.space_group_name_H-M   'P 1'
#
loop_
_entity.id
_entity.type
_entity.pdbx_description
1 polymer ?
#
loop_
_entity_poly.entity_id
_entity_poly.type
_entity_poly.pdbx_seq_one_letter_code
_entity_poly.pdbx_strand_id
1 'polypeptide(L)'
;ENAALAFDRNVKTMWTIPSQALKAEQWLMFTIQQPGDVCELDLQMQGINKNELKEVLDIFVTYDPMNLGTPVNYRIEGSDKQMKVKFTPKYGAHVKLNFKSGKLDKPFSLKEISVLVAEKVLTDSQGKVTDRRYMDASLPVEERVESLLAVMTPEDKMELIREGWGIPGFPHLYVPPITKVEAVHGFSYGSGATIFPQALA
;
A
#
# COMPACT_ATOMS: atom_id res chain seq x y z
N GLU A 1 14.68 11.96 12.68
CA GLU A 1 13.51 11.82 13.56
C GLU A 1 12.71 10.57 13.17
N ASN A 2 12.01 9.99 14.16
CA ASN A 2 11.32 8.71 13.98
C ASN A 2 9.98 8.91 13.25
N ALA A 3 9.88 8.42 12.01
CA ALA A 3 8.68 8.51 11.20
C ALA A 3 7.48 7.71 11.79
N ALA A 4 7.72 6.76 12.70
CA ALA A 4 6.67 6.02 13.37
C ALA A 4 5.76 6.92 14.23
N LEU A 5 6.23 8.12 14.61
CA LEU A 5 5.43 9.12 15.34
C LEU A 5 4.23 9.65 14.55
N ALA A 6 4.17 9.44 13.23
CA ALA A 6 3.02 9.78 12.41
C ALA A 6 1.92 8.69 12.40
N PHE A 7 2.13 7.57 13.12
CA PHE A 7 1.23 6.40 13.13
C PHE A 7 0.97 5.85 14.54
N ASP A 8 1.37 6.56 15.58
CA ASP A 8 1.29 6.08 16.96
C ASP A 8 -0.05 6.36 17.65
N ARG A 9 -1.02 6.94 16.92
CA ARG A 9 -2.33 7.38 17.40
C ARG A 9 -2.25 8.40 18.53
N ASN A 10 -1.18 9.18 18.57
CA ASN A 10 -0.93 10.19 19.58
C ASN A 10 -0.68 11.55 18.92
N VAL A 11 -1.71 12.36 18.82
CA VAL A 11 -1.65 13.70 18.21
C VAL A 11 -0.70 14.70 18.90
N LYS A 12 -0.11 14.33 20.04
CA LYS A 12 0.91 15.12 20.73
C LYS A 12 2.31 14.86 20.21
N THR A 13 2.54 13.73 19.56
CA THR A 13 3.76 13.38 18.89
C THR A 13 3.71 13.81 17.42
N MET A 14 4.85 13.92 16.74
CA MET A 14 4.89 14.29 15.33
C MET A 14 6.21 13.89 14.67
N TRP A 15 6.13 13.57 13.40
CA TRP A 15 7.31 13.48 12.53
C TRP A 15 7.54 14.83 11.87
N THR A 16 8.68 15.45 12.16
CA THR A 16 9.04 16.78 11.64
C THR A 16 10.07 16.66 10.53
N ILE A 17 9.83 17.34 9.42
CA ILE A 17 10.80 17.55 8.35
C ILE A 17 11.42 18.93 8.55
N PRO A 18 12.68 19.02 8.99
CA PRO A 18 13.35 20.30 9.19
C PRO A 18 13.66 20.98 7.86
N SER A 19 13.75 22.30 7.84
CA SER A 19 14.03 23.08 6.62
C SER A 19 15.33 22.65 5.90
N GLN A 20 16.32 22.21 6.64
CA GLN A 20 17.58 21.72 6.07
C GLN A 20 17.40 20.42 5.29
N ALA A 21 16.49 19.53 5.73
CA ALA A 21 16.18 18.28 5.04
C ALA A 21 15.42 18.50 3.73
N LEU A 22 14.74 19.65 3.58
CA LEU A 22 14.01 20.01 2.36
C LEU A 22 14.90 20.35 1.16
N LYS A 23 16.21 20.38 1.33
CA LYS A 23 17.16 20.47 0.22
C LYS A 23 17.29 19.19 -0.59
N ALA A 24 16.84 18.07 -0.05
CA ALA A 24 16.72 16.78 -0.71
C ALA A 24 15.28 16.26 -0.62
N GLU A 25 14.93 15.33 -1.47
CA GLU A 25 13.62 14.65 -1.37
C GLU A 25 13.50 13.93 -0.03
N GLN A 26 12.36 14.14 0.61
CA GLN A 26 11.98 13.44 1.84
C GLN A 26 10.82 12.52 1.53
N TRP A 27 10.81 11.34 2.11
CA TRP A 27 9.73 10.41 1.87
C TRP A 27 9.38 9.60 3.12
N LEU A 28 8.17 9.14 3.14
CA LEU A 28 7.62 8.23 4.13
C LEU A 28 6.88 7.13 3.39
N MET A 29 7.22 5.87 3.64
CA MET A 29 6.49 4.73 3.11
C MET A 29 6.01 3.84 4.24
N PHE A 30 4.78 3.39 4.15
CA PHE A 30 4.17 2.51 5.12
C PHE A 30 3.29 1.46 4.44
N THR A 31 3.07 0.37 5.15
CA THR A 31 2.23 -0.75 4.72
C THR A 31 0.90 -0.69 5.44
N ILE A 32 -0.20 -0.81 4.71
CA ILE A 32 -1.53 -0.97 5.29
C ILE A 32 -1.75 -2.44 5.69
N GLN A 33 -2.51 -2.66 6.78
CA GLN A 33 -2.69 -4.02 7.33
C GLN A 33 -3.29 -5.00 6.32
N GLN A 34 -4.22 -4.52 5.48
CA GLN A 34 -4.84 -5.32 4.43
C GLN A 34 -4.75 -4.55 3.12
N PRO A 35 -4.22 -5.16 2.05
CA PRO A 35 -4.24 -4.55 0.72
C PRO A 35 -5.67 -4.21 0.30
N GLY A 36 -5.83 -3.07 -0.37
CA GLY A 36 -7.15 -2.63 -0.79
C GLY A 36 -7.11 -1.42 -1.71
N ASP A 37 -8.29 -0.98 -2.13
CA ASP A 37 -8.45 0.20 -2.99
C ASP A 37 -8.36 1.48 -2.14
N VAL A 38 -7.14 1.96 -1.90
CA VAL A 38 -6.89 3.21 -1.16
C VAL A 38 -7.50 4.38 -1.93
N CYS A 39 -8.29 5.21 -1.26
CA CYS A 39 -9.00 6.32 -1.89
C CYS A 39 -8.88 7.65 -1.16
N GLU A 40 -8.49 7.65 0.11
CA GLU A 40 -8.31 8.86 0.90
C GLU A 40 -7.19 8.68 1.94
N LEU A 41 -6.42 9.73 2.15
CA LEU A 41 -5.53 9.88 3.30
C LEU A 41 -6.00 11.06 4.13
N ASP A 42 -6.18 10.87 5.43
CA ASP A 42 -6.41 11.96 6.39
C ASP A 42 -5.08 12.29 7.06
N LEU A 43 -4.57 13.50 6.79
CA LEU A 43 -3.27 13.98 7.24
C LEU A 43 -3.46 15.10 8.28
N GLN A 44 -3.01 14.88 9.49
CA GLN A 44 -2.93 15.94 10.50
C GLN A 44 -1.56 16.63 10.39
N MET A 45 -1.57 17.86 9.85
CA MET A 45 -0.37 18.60 9.49
C MET A 45 -0.18 19.84 10.35
N GLN A 46 1.08 20.30 10.44
CA GLN A 46 1.43 21.57 11.05
C GLN A 46 2.58 22.24 10.28
N GLY A 47 2.52 23.56 10.09
CA GLY A 47 3.59 24.32 9.43
C GLY A 47 3.48 24.39 7.92
N ILE A 48 2.48 23.79 7.31
CA ILE A 48 2.24 23.78 5.85
C ILE A 48 0.74 23.97 5.58
N ASN A 49 0.38 24.72 4.55
CA ASN A 49 -1.00 24.85 4.09
C ASN A 49 -1.30 23.91 2.90
N LYS A 50 -2.58 23.81 2.52
CA LYS A 50 -3.04 22.92 1.44
C LYS A 50 -2.39 23.20 0.08
N ASN A 51 -2.19 24.47 -0.26
CA ASN A 51 -1.61 24.85 -1.55
C ASN A 51 -0.12 24.47 -1.59
N GLU A 52 0.61 24.77 -0.53
CA GLU A 52 2.01 24.38 -0.37
C GLU A 52 2.16 22.85 -0.41
N LEU A 53 1.29 22.12 0.31
CA LEU A 53 1.33 20.66 0.29
C LEU A 53 1.09 20.10 -1.12
N LYS A 54 0.13 20.67 -1.86
CA LYS A 54 -0.18 20.24 -3.22
C LYS A 54 0.99 20.39 -4.19
N GLU A 55 1.85 21.38 -3.99
CA GLU A 55 3.02 21.62 -4.84
C GLU A 55 4.17 20.65 -4.57
N VAL A 56 4.27 20.16 -3.33
CA VAL A 56 5.43 19.38 -2.90
C VAL A 56 5.16 17.89 -2.76
N LEU A 57 3.91 17.46 -2.59
CA LEU A 57 3.57 16.07 -2.28
C LEU A 57 3.27 15.29 -3.55
N ASP A 58 3.99 14.17 -3.74
CA ASP A 58 3.54 13.08 -4.61
C ASP A 58 3.13 11.88 -3.75
N ILE A 59 2.05 11.23 -4.13
CA ILE A 59 1.53 10.06 -3.44
C ILE A 59 1.58 8.87 -4.38
N PHE A 60 2.18 7.79 -3.91
CA PHE A 60 2.19 6.52 -4.61
C PHE A 60 1.43 5.50 -3.80
N VAL A 61 0.57 4.75 -4.46
CA VAL A 61 -0.11 3.58 -3.93
C VAL A 61 0.31 2.41 -4.80
N THR A 62 0.91 1.40 -4.21
CA THR A 62 1.43 0.24 -4.94
C THR A 62 1.26 -1.04 -4.15
N TYR A 63 1.21 -2.14 -4.85
CA TYR A 63 1.31 -3.46 -4.24
C TYR A 63 2.78 -3.90 -4.12
N ASP A 64 3.63 -3.52 -5.09
CA ASP A 64 5.07 -3.82 -5.11
C ASP A 64 5.89 -2.58 -4.69
N PRO A 65 6.53 -2.59 -3.51
CA PRO A 65 7.30 -1.46 -3.02
C PRO A 65 8.55 -1.15 -3.87
N MET A 66 9.00 -2.10 -4.72
CA MET A 66 10.11 -1.92 -5.65
C MET A 66 9.68 -1.27 -6.95
N ASN A 67 8.37 -1.29 -7.24
CA ASN A 67 7.79 -0.67 -8.44
C ASN A 67 6.65 0.27 -8.05
N LEU A 68 6.97 1.54 -7.85
CA LEU A 68 6.00 2.54 -7.38
C LEU A 68 4.99 2.94 -8.46
N GLY A 69 5.31 2.77 -9.73
CA GLY A 69 4.49 3.26 -10.84
C GLY A 69 4.41 4.79 -10.87
N THR A 70 3.26 5.32 -11.29
CA THR A 70 3.01 6.77 -11.34
C THR A 70 2.31 7.26 -10.07
N PRO A 71 2.59 8.51 -9.63
CA PRO A 71 1.87 9.11 -8.53
C PRO A 71 0.38 9.27 -8.85
N VAL A 72 -0.46 9.23 -7.83
CA VAL A 72 -1.91 9.44 -7.98
C VAL A 72 -2.23 10.92 -8.15
N ASN A 73 -3.22 11.22 -9.00
CA ASN A 73 -3.82 12.55 -9.05
C ASN A 73 -4.79 12.71 -7.89
N TYR A 74 -4.69 13.78 -7.12
CA TYR A 74 -5.48 13.97 -5.92
C TYR A 74 -5.99 15.41 -5.78
N ARG A 75 -6.99 15.58 -4.90
CA ARG A 75 -7.47 16.87 -4.39
C ARG A 75 -7.35 16.88 -2.87
N ILE A 76 -7.19 18.08 -2.29
CA ILE A 76 -7.10 18.28 -0.85
C ILE A 76 -8.32 19.02 -0.38
N GLU A 77 -9.04 18.45 0.58
CA GLU A 77 -10.19 19.04 1.27
C GLU A 77 -9.88 19.29 2.76
N GLY A 78 -10.76 19.94 3.48
CA GLY A 78 -10.59 20.19 4.92
C GLY A 78 -9.80 21.47 5.25
N SER A 79 -9.26 21.55 6.45
CA SER A 79 -8.46 22.68 6.95
C SER A 79 -6.95 22.41 6.80
N ASP A 80 -6.11 23.44 6.99
CA ASP A 80 -4.65 23.29 6.96
C ASP A 80 -4.09 22.43 8.11
N LYS A 81 -4.88 22.18 9.15
CA LYS A 81 -4.49 21.30 10.27
C LYS A 81 -4.91 19.85 10.06
N GLN A 82 -6.00 19.63 9.31
CA GLN A 82 -6.53 18.32 9.00
C GLN A 82 -6.93 18.31 7.53
N MET A 83 -6.12 17.67 6.72
CA MET A 83 -6.22 17.63 5.27
C MET A 83 -6.65 16.25 4.81
N LYS A 84 -7.80 16.19 4.13
CA LYS A 84 -8.28 14.98 3.47
C LYS A 84 -7.81 14.98 2.02
N VAL A 85 -6.88 14.10 1.72
CA VAL A 85 -6.32 13.94 0.37
C VAL A 85 -7.06 12.81 -0.33
N LYS A 86 -7.90 13.16 -1.30
CA LYS A 86 -8.79 12.23 -2.01
C LYS A 86 -8.34 12.00 -3.43
N PHE A 87 -8.40 10.76 -3.88
CA PHE A 87 -8.03 10.36 -5.24
C PHE A 87 -8.90 9.18 -5.71
N THR A 88 -8.84 8.88 -7.00
CA THR A 88 -9.47 7.70 -7.57
C THR A 88 -8.92 6.45 -6.86
N PRO A 89 -9.77 5.55 -6.38
CA PRO A 89 -9.33 4.34 -5.69
C PRO A 89 -8.25 3.61 -6.47
N LYS A 90 -7.14 3.31 -5.79
CA LYS A 90 -6.00 2.58 -6.37
C LYS A 90 -5.63 1.44 -5.44
N TYR A 91 -5.57 0.25 -6.01
CA TYR A 91 -5.22 -0.96 -5.25
C TYR A 91 -3.75 -0.94 -4.84
N GLY A 92 -3.50 -1.27 -3.58
CA GLY A 92 -2.14 -1.39 -3.05
C GLY A 92 -2.09 -1.88 -1.63
N ALA A 93 -0.90 -2.27 -1.21
CA ALA A 93 -0.54 -2.63 0.15
C ALA A 93 0.38 -1.57 0.78
N HIS A 94 1.04 -0.77 -0.06
CA HIS A 94 2.00 0.24 0.36
C HIS A 94 1.59 1.62 -0.13
N VAL A 95 1.75 2.60 0.75
CA VAL A 95 1.56 4.01 0.43
C VAL A 95 2.87 4.73 0.68
N LYS A 96 3.35 5.47 -0.33
CA LYS A 96 4.51 6.35 -0.19
C LYS A 96 4.10 7.81 -0.38
N LEU A 97 4.44 8.63 0.59
CA LEU A 97 4.39 10.08 0.51
C LEU A 97 5.79 10.56 0.15
N ASN A 98 5.93 11.28 -0.93
CA ASN A 98 7.20 11.83 -1.40
C ASN A 98 7.12 13.35 -1.44
N PHE A 99 7.97 14.02 -0.66
CA PHE A 99 8.02 15.47 -0.56
C PHE A 99 9.19 16.00 -1.41
N LYS A 100 8.86 16.71 -2.48
CA LYS A 100 9.82 17.25 -3.45
C LYS A 100 10.74 18.27 -2.79
N SER A 101 12.01 18.22 -3.13
CA SER A 101 13.01 19.18 -2.67
C SER A 101 12.86 20.56 -3.28
N GLY A 102 13.37 21.58 -2.58
CA GLY A 102 13.53 22.95 -3.11
C GLY A 102 12.25 23.77 -3.31
N LYS A 103 11.10 23.29 -2.83
CA LYS A 103 9.81 23.97 -2.95
C LYS A 103 9.36 24.66 -1.67
N LEU A 104 9.88 24.23 -0.54
CA LEU A 104 9.60 24.81 0.78
C LEU A 104 10.92 25.14 1.48
N ASP A 105 10.92 26.25 2.22
CA ASP A 105 12.05 26.75 3.00
C ASP A 105 11.81 26.71 4.51
N LYS A 106 10.59 26.35 4.93
CA LYS A 106 10.18 26.26 6.34
C LYS A 106 9.90 24.80 6.75
N PRO A 107 10.18 24.45 8.01
CA PRO A 107 9.87 23.12 8.52
C PRO A 107 8.37 22.89 8.59
N PHE A 108 7.96 21.64 8.43
CA PHE A 108 6.59 21.21 8.68
C PHE A 108 6.57 19.84 9.36
N SER A 109 5.43 19.51 9.95
CA SER A 109 5.29 18.27 10.71
C SER A 109 4.01 17.53 10.33
N LEU A 110 4.08 16.22 10.37
CA LEU A 110 2.99 15.28 10.23
C LEU A 110 2.73 14.63 11.59
N LYS A 111 1.56 14.88 12.15
CA LYS A 111 1.18 14.38 13.48
C LYS A 111 0.57 13.00 13.41
N GLU A 112 -0.33 12.81 12.44
CA GLU A 112 -1.06 11.55 12.30
C GLU A 112 -1.46 11.33 10.85
N ILE A 113 -1.47 10.07 10.43
CA ILE A 113 -1.97 9.62 9.13
C ILE A 113 -3.03 8.54 9.36
N SER A 114 -4.18 8.73 8.73
CA SER A 114 -5.19 7.68 8.58
C SER A 114 -5.43 7.38 7.11
N VAL A 115 -5.65 6.12 6.79
CA VAL A 115 -5.90 5.65 5.43
C VAL A 115 -7.31 5.13 5.33
N LEU A 116 -8.05 5.60 4.33
CA LEU A 116 -9.36 5.07 3.98
C LEU A 116 -9.22 4.19 2.73
N VAL A 117 -9.67 2.96 2.88
CA VAL A 117 -9.79 1.99 1.78
C VAL A 117 -11.24 1.95 1.35
N ALA A 118 -11.49 2.11 0.06
CA ALA A 118 -12.84 2.02 -0.49
C ALA A 118 -13.36 0.59 -0.34
N GLU A 119 -14.59 0.47 0.12
CA GLU A 119 -15.27 -0.81 0.14
C GLU A 119 -15.65 -1.19 -1.30
N LYS A 120 -15.04 -2.25 -1.81
CA LYS A 120 -15.36 -2.76 -3.14
C LYS A 120 -16.45 -3.83 -3.02
N VAL A 121 -17.56 -3.59 -3.67
CA VAL A 121 -18.59 -4.60 -3.86
C VAL A 121 -18.12 -5.55 -4.96
N LEU A 122 -17.80 -6.79 -4.61
CA LEU A 122 -17.49 -7.83 -5.58
C LEU A 122 -18.78 -8.51 -6.04
N THR A 123 -18.85 -8.77 -7.32
CA THR A 123 -19.95 -9.53 -7.91
C THR A 123 -19.40 -10.80 -8.55
N ASP A 124 -20.15 -11.89 -8.49
CA ASP A 124 -19.86 -13.11 -9.23
C ASP A 124 -20.08 -12.92 -10.75
N SER A 125 -19.84 -13.96 -11.53
CA SER A 125 -20.04 -13.96 -12.99
C SER A 125 -21.49 -13.68 -13.43
N GLN A 126 -22.45 -13.72 -12.50
CA GLN A 126 -23.87 -13.42 -12.72
C GLN A 126 -24.26 -12.02 -12.22
N GLY A 127 -23.29 -11.23 -11.74
CA GLY A 127 -23.52 -9.90 -11.19
C GLY A 127 -24.08 -9.88 -9.76
N LYS A 128 -24.12 -11.04 -9.08
CA LYS A 128 -24.56 -11.12 -7.70
C LYS A 128 -23.44 -10.68 -6.75
N VAL A 129 -23.76 -9.81 -5.80
CA VAL A 129 -22.82 -9.37 -4.76
C VAL A 129 -22.32 -10.57 -3.96
N THR A 130 -21.00 -10.69 -3.82
CA THR A 130 -20.35 -11.72 -3.02
C THR A 130 -19.96 -11.17 -1.66
N ASP A 131 -20.01 -12.01 -0.66
CA ASP A 131 -19.65 -11.69 0.72
C ASP A 131 -18.14 -11.81 1.01
N ARG A 132 -17.33 -12.04 0.00
CA ARG A 132 -15.87 -12.26 0.12
C ARG A 132 -15.50 -13.38 1.11
N ARG A 133 -16.30 -14.42 1.20
CA ARG A 133 -16.05 -15.54 2.12
C ARG A 133 -14.64 -16.13 2.00
N TYR A 134 -14.01 -16.07 0.82
CA TYR A 134 -12.64 -16.51 0.62
C TYR A 134 -11.61 -15.73 1.46
N MET A 135 -11.94 -14.53 1.95
CA MET A 135 -11.08 -13.72 2.83
C MET A 135 -11.31 -14.02 4.32
N ASP A 136 -12.36 -14.70 4.68
CA ASP A 136 -12.69 -15.05 6.06
C ASP A 136 -11.84 -16.23 6.54
N ALA A 137 -10.82 -15.95 7.35
CA ALA A 137 -9.92 -16.96 7.89
C ALA A 137 -10.57 -17.92 8.88
N SER A 138 -11.79 -17.65 9.36
CA SER A 138 -12.54 -18.54 10.24
C SER A 138 -13.24 -19.70 9.51
N LEU A 139 -13.41 -19.55 8.18
CA LEU A 139 -14.03 -20.58 7.35
C LEU A 139 -13.02 -21.68 6.94
N PRO A 140 -13.51 -22.93 6.71
CA PRO A 140 -12.70 -24.00 6.15
C PRO A 140 -12.03 -23.58 4.83
N VAL A 141 -10.83 -24.11 4.56
CA VAL A 141 -10.07 -23.76 3.35
C VAL A 141 -10.85 -24.09 2.09
N GLU A 142 -11.55 -25.21 2.06
CA GLU A 142 -12.36 -25.68 0.93
C GLU A 142 -13.46 -24.68 0.58
N GLU A 143 -14.20 -24.19 1.58
CA GLU A 143 -15.22 -23.18 1.37
C GLU A 143 -14.66 -21.85 0.86
N ARG A 144 -13.49 -21.50 1.33
CA ARG A 144 -12.78 -20.28 0.87
C ARG A 144 -12.34 -20.43 -0.58
N VAL A 145 -11.79 -21.59 -0.95
CA VAL A 145 -11.36 -21.89 -2.33
C VAL A 145 -12.57 -21.86 -3.28
N GLU A 146 -13.67 -22.51 -2.94
CA GLU A 146 -14.90 -22.49 -3.75
C GLU A 146 -15.44 -21.06 -3.92
N SER A 147 -15.46 -20.27 -2.86
CA SER A 147 -15.90 -18.88 -2.88
C SER A 147 -15.00 -18.02 -3.79
N LEU A 148 -13.68 -18.23 -3.76
CA LEU A 148 -12.72 -17.51 -4.65
C LEU A 148 -12.93 -17.92 -6.11
N LEU A 149 -13.02 -19.22 -6.39
CA LEU A 149 -13.21 -19.73 -7.74
C LEU A 149 -14.53 -19.27 -8.37
N ALA A 150 -15.57 -19.03 -7.55
CA ALA A 150 -16.86 -18.53 -8.02
C ALA A 150 -16.78 -17.08 -8.55
N VAL A 151 -15.88 -16.26 -8.03
CA VAL A 151 -15.71 -14.85 -8.43
C VAL A 151 -14.61 -14.63 -9.44
N MET A 152 -13.71 -15.60 -9.65
CA MET A 152 -12.64 -15.52 -10.65
C MET A 152 -13.16 -15.64 -12.07
N THR A 153 -12.65 -14.79 -12.95
CA THR A 153 -12.90 -14.89 -14.40
C THR A 153 -12.19 -16.11 -15.00
N PRO A 154 -12.56 -16.56 -16.21
CA PRO A 154 -11.80 -17.58 -16.92
C PRO A 154 -10.32 -17.20 -17.11
N GLU A 155 -10.04 -15.92 -17.37
CA GLU A 155 -8.70 -15.38 -17.53
C GLU A 155 -7.88 -15.47 -16.23
N ASP A 156 -8.48 -15.13 -15.08
CA ASP A 156 -7.86 -15.30 -13.76
C ASP A 156 -7.48 -16.77 -13.50
N LYS A 157 -8.39 -17.69 -13.84
CA LYS A 157 -8.18 -19.12 -13.67
C LYS A 157 -7.05 -19.64 -14.59
N MET A 158 -6.97 -19.11 -15.81
CA MET A 158 -5.88 -19.44 -16.73
C MET A 158 -4.53 -18.95 -16.21
N GLU A 159 -4.48 -17.77 -15.60
CA GLU A 159 -3.25 -17.25 -14.99
C GLU A 159 -2.78 -18.09 -13.78
N LEU A 160 -3.70 -18.69 -13.01
CA LEU A 160 -3.34 -19.58 -11.90
C LEU A 160 -2.59 -20.84 -12.35
N ILE A 161 -2.95 -21.37 -13.52
CA ILE A 161 -2.34 -22.62 -14.08
C ILE A 161 -1.19 -22.32 -15.02
N ARG A 162 -0.91 -21.05 -15.30
CA ARG A 162 0.21 -20.65 -16.13
C ARG A 162 1.53 -21.02 -15.47
N GLU A 163 2.43 -21.59 -16.24
CA GLU A 163 3.77 -21.92 -15.79
C GLU A 163 4.57 -20.64 -15.47
N GLY A 164 5.19 -20.57 -14.29
CA GLY A 164 5.98 -19.41 -13.86
C GLY A 164 6.57 -19.55 -12.47
N TRP A 165 7.40 -18.57 -12.11
CA TRP A 165 8.08 -18.48 -10.80
C TRP A 165 7.18 -18.07 -9.64
N GLY A 166 5.88 -18.01 -9.83
CA GLY A 166 4.94 -17.62 -8.79
C GLY A 166 3.50 -17.69 -9.26
N ILE A 167 2.62 -17.28 -8.39
CA ILE A 167 1.20 -17.08 -8.69
C ILE A 167 1.01 -15.58 -8.84
N PRO A 168 0.48 -15.07 -9.97
CA PRO A 168 0.18 -13.65 -10.11
C PRO A 168 -0.86 -13.22 -9.06
N GLY A 169 -0.76 -12.01 -8.57
CA GLY A 169 -1.82 -11.45 -7.74
C GLY A 169 -3.04 -11.10 -8.58
N PHE A 170 -4.21 -11.15 -7.93
CA PHE A 170 -5.47 -10.69 -8.52
C PHE A 170 -5.96 -9.46 -7.74
N PRO A 171 -5.47 -8.25 -8.09
CA PRO A 171 -5.77 -7.03 -7.34
C PRO A 171 -7.28 -6.75 -7.23
N HIS A 172 -8.04 -7.05 -8.28
CA HIS A 172 -9.49 -6.88 -8.29
C HIS A 172 -10.23 -7.82 -7.33
N LEU A 173 -9.57 -8.91 -6.91
CA LEU A 173 -10.08 -9.86 -5.90
C LEU A 173 -9.35 -9.72 -4.56
N TYR A 174 -8.45 -8.76 -4.39
CA TYR A 174 -7.60 -8.59 -3.20
C TYR A 174 -6.71 -9.81 -2.90
N VAL A 175 -6.39 -10.61 -3.91
CA VAL A 175 -5.49 -11.76 -3.79
C VAL A 175 -4.07 -11.32 -4.10
N PRO A 176 -3.13 -11.42 -3.14
CA PRO A 176 -1.75 -11.04 -3.33
C PRO A 176 -0.99 -12.01 -4.25
N PRO A 177 0.07 -11.57 -4.93
CA PRO A 177 0.97 -12.45 -5.63
C PRO A 177 1.75 -13.34 -4.64
N ILE A 178 2.08 -14.54 -5.07
CA ILE A 178 2.96 -15.46 -4.34
C ILE A 178 4.19 -15.69 -5.20
N THR A 179 5.35 -15.21 -4.75
CA THR A 179 6.62 -15.45 -5.43
C THR A 179 7.26 -16.72 -4.89
N LYS A 180 7.64 -17.60 -5.78
CA LYS A 180 8.43 -18.79 -5.47
C LYS A 180 9.91 -18.41 -5.55
N VAL A 181 10.69 -18.88 -4.59
CA VAL A 181 12.14 -18.67 -4.55
C VAL A 181 12.82 -19.99 -4.21
N GLU A 182 14.01 -20.19 -4.77
CA GLU A 182 14.87 -21.29 -4.35
C GLU A 182 15.57 -20.92 -3.04
N ALA A 183 15.56 -21.81 -2.09
CA ALA A 183 16.08 -21.56 -0.74
C ALA A 183 17.06 -22.61 -0.22
N VAL A 184 17.38 -23.65 -0.98
CA VAL A 184 18.25 -24.77 -0.53
C VAL A 184 19.67 -24.30 -0.22
N HIS A 185 20.18 -23.31 -0.98
CA HIS A 185 21.51 -22.72 -0.80
C HIS A 185 21.46 -21.27 -0.30
N GLY A 186 20.36 -20.86 0.29
CA GLY A 186 20.06 -19.48 0.63
C GLY A 186 18.98 -18.90 -0.29
N PHE A 187 18.52 -17.72 0.06
CA PHE A 187 17.43 -17.03 -0.66
C PHE A 187 17.98 -16.46 -1.98
N SER A 188 17.60 -17.03 -3.13
CA SER A 188 18.20 -16.70 -4.44
C SER A 188 18.08 -15.23 -4.85
N TYR A 189 17.09 -14.50 -4.34
CA TYR A 189 16.83 -13.08 -4.65
C TYR A 189 16.62 -12.20 -3.41
N GLY A 190 17.01 -12.68 -2.23
CA GLY A 190 16.89 -11.97 -0.96
C GLY A 190 18.23 -11.68 -0.30
N SER A 191 18.24 -10.72 0.63
CA SER A 191 19.37 -10.44 1.51
C SER A 191 19.00 -10.75 2.96
N GLY A 192 19.99 -11.10 3.80
CA GLY A 192 19.79 -11.31 5.23
C GLY A 192 19.37 -12.72 5.64
N ALA A 193 19.34 -13.67 4.72
CA ALA A 193 19.10 -15.08 5.04
C ALA A 193 20.43 -15.83 5.29
N THR A 194 20.39 -16.80 6.20
CA THR A 194 21.54 -17.69 6.42
C THR A 194 21.71 -18.63 5.25
N ILE A 195 22.91 -18.67 4.66
CA ILE A 195 23.27 -19.64 3.64
C ILE A 195 23.67 -20.92 4.33
N PHE A 196 22.98 -22.03 4.02
CA PHE A 196 23.41 -23.35 4.42
C PHE A 196 24.33 -23.93 3.33
N PRO A 197 25.51 -24.46 3.69
CA PRO A 197 26.28 -25.24 2.73
C PRO A 197 25.42 -26.39 2.23
N GLN A 198 25.55 -26.68 0.95
CA GLN A 198 24.81 -27.70 0.19
C GLN A 198 24.22 -28.81 1.08
N ALA A 199 22.91 -28.96 1.07
CA ALA A 199 22.29 -30.11 1.72
C ALA A 199 22.87 -31.38 1.07
N LEU A 200 23.75 -32.04 1.80
CA LEU A 200 24.20 -33.35 1.45
C LEU A 200 23.01 -34.30 1.55
N ALA A 201 22.60 -34.83 0.46
CA ALA A 201 21.61 -35.91 0.41
C ALA A 201 22.15 -37.17 1.08
#